data_00ed45d811cac2dd57c1e79ee050334d
#
_entry.id   00ed45d811cac2dd57c1e79ee050334d
#
_cell.length_a   1.000
_cell.length_b   1.000
_cell.length_c   1.000
_cell.angle_alpha   90.00
_cell.angle_beta   90.00
_cell.angle_gamma   90.00
#
_symmetry.space_group_name_H-M   'P 1'
#
loop_
_entity.id
_entity.type
_entity.pdbx_description
1 polymer ?
#
loop_
_entity_poly.entity_id
_entity_poly.type
_entity_poly.pdbx_seq_one_letter_code
_entity_poly.pdbx_strand_id
1 'polypeptide(L)'
;MDLGLKGKSVLVTGGSKGIGLACARAFAAEGCRLHLASRNAEKLAQAARELGGARTHAVDLRDAAQLKKLAADCADVDILVNNAGDIPGGTLEALDDAKWRHAWELKVFGFINLTRELYPHLEKRKGVIVNVIGMAAEHGTFEYICGATANAGLANFTKALGRGYAQHGVRVVGVHPPSTRTDRIINLMKTQAKAKFGDESRYEELMGNVIEPAQVGDTVCFLASSRAGQLSGVVLNLGS
;
A
#
# COMPACT_ATOMS: atom_id res chain seq x y z
N MET A 1 -8.59 -7.69 -21.60
CA MET A 1 -9.22 -8.68 -20.68
C MET A 1 -10.14 -7.90 -19.77
N ASP A 2 -11.40 -8.27 -19.67
CA ASP A 2 -12.32 -7.65 -18.71
C ASP A 2 -11.99 -8.15 -17.30
N LEU A 3 -11.66 -7.23 -16.38
CA LEU A 3 -11.34 -7.52 -14.98
C LEU A 3 -12.58 -7.58 -14.09
N GLY A 4 -13.75 -7.17 -14.57
CA GLY A 4 -15.00 -7.15 -13.81
C GLY A 4 -14.98 -6.12 -12.67
N LEU A 5 -14.26 -5.02 -12.83
CA LEU A 5 -14.07 -4.00 -11.80
C LEU A 5 -14.95 -2.75 -12.00
N LYS A 6 -15.54 -2.57 -13.17
CA LYS A 6 -16.35 -1.39 -13.49
C LYS A 6 -17.44 -1.15 -12.44
N GLY A 7 -17.48 0.06 -11.91
CA GLY A 7 -18.44 0.48 -10.88
C GLY A 7 -18.13 0.02 -9.44
N LYS A 8 -17.10 -0.80 -9.24
CA LYS A 8 -16.63 -1.16 -7.89
C LYS A 8 -16.11 0.05 -7.14
N SER A 9 -16.31 0.07 -5.82
CA SER A 9 -15.80 1.12 -4.93
C SER A 9 -14.52 0.67 -4.27
N VAL A 10 -13.46 1.49 -4.37
CA VAL A 10 -12.10 1.14 -3.94
C VAL A 10 -11.55 2.19 -2.99
N LEU A 11 -11.11 1.79 -1.80
CA LEU A 11 -10.33 2.65 -0.90
C LEU A 11 -8.84 2.35 -1.08
N VAL A 12 -8.05 3.39 -1.39
CA VAL A 12 -6.59 3.31 -1.46
C VAL A 12 -5.97 4.18 -0.38
N THR A 13 -5.28 3.57 0.58
CA THR A 13 -4.51 4.29 1.61
C THR A 13 -3.14 4.71 1.07
N GLY A 14 -2.69 5.92 1.42
CA GLY A 14 -1.50 6.51 0.79
C GLY A 14 -1.71 6.84 -0.69
N GLY A 15 -2.97 7.06 -1.12
CA GLY A 15 -3.37 7.24 -2.52
C GLY A 15 -2.99 8.57 -3.17
N SER A 16 -2.27 9.46 -2.46
CA SER A 16 -1.94 10.78 -2.98
C SER A 16 -0.63 10.86 -3.77
N LYS A 17 0.19 9.81 -3.78
CA LYS A 17 1.49 9.74 -4.48
C LYS A 17 2.01 8.31 -4.61
N GLY A 18 3.08 8.16 -5.40
CA GLY A 18 3.85 6.91 -5.51
C GLY A 18 2.99 5.71 -5.90
N ILE A 19 3.24 4.56 -5.26
CA ILE A 19 2.53 3.30 -5.54
C ILE A 19 1.02 3.45 -5.31
N GLY A 20 0.59 4.11 -4.24
CA GLY A 20 -0.84 4.30 -3.96
C GLY A 20 -1.56 5.08 -5.06
N LEU A 21 -0.96 6.14 -5.59
CA LEU A 21 -1.52 6.88 -6.73
C LEU A 21 -1.54 6.04 -8.00
N ALA A 22 -0.49 5.23 -8.23
CA ALA A 22 -0.45 4.32 -9.37
C ALA A 22 -1.56 3.25 -9.29
N CYS A 23 -1.80 2.68 -8.09
CA CYS A 23 -2.96 1.80 -7.87
C CYS A 23 -4.27 2.52 -8.19
N ALA A 24 -4.43 3.76 -7.69
CA ALA A 24 -5.64 4.54 -7.95
C ALA A 24 -5.85 4.81 -9.46
N ARG A 25 -4.78 5.09 -10.22
CA ARG A 25 -4.83 5.24 -11.69
C ARG A 25 -5.30 3.95 -12.38
N ALA A 26 -4.74 2.79 -11.98
CA ALA A 26 -5.14 1.51 -12.55
C ALA A 26 -6.62 1.21 -12.30
N PHE A 27 -7.12 1.43 -11.08
CA PHE A 27 -8.53 1.26 -10.78
C PHE A 27 -9.44 2.29 -11.49
N ALA A 28 -8.98 3.55 -11.64
CA ALA A 28 -9.73 4.57 -12.40
C ALA A 28 -9.90 4.15 -13.87
N ALA A 29 -8.84 3.61 -14.49
CA ALA A 29 -8.87 3.12 -15.87
C ALA A 29 -9.87 1.97 -16.06
N GLU A 30 -10.09 1.15 -15.03
CA GLU A 30 -11.10 0.09 -15.01
C GLU A 30 -12.51 0.58 -14.66
N GLY A 31 -12.71 1.90 -14.51
CA GLY A 31 -14.02 2.52 -14.22
C GLY A 31 -14.49 2.31 -12.79
N CYS A 32 -13.59 2.16 -11.83
CA CYS A 32 -13.91 2.11 -10.41
C CYS A 32 -14.24 3.49 -9.84
N ARG A 33 -15.03 3.51 -8.76
CA ARG A 33 -15.24 4.68 -7.91
C ARG A 33 -14.16 4.68 -6.83
N LEU A 34 -13.49 5.82 -6.63
CA LEU A 34 -12.31 5.89 -5.77
C LEU A 34 -12.53 6.68 -4.50
N HIS A 35 -12.01 6.15 -3.41
CA HIS A 35 -11.74 6.82 -2.15
C HIS A 35 -10.22 6.84 -1.94
N LEU A 36 -9.63 8.02 -1.77
CA LEU A 36 -8.21 8.20 -1.53
C LEU A 36 -7.98 8.71 -0.11
N ALA A 37 -7.18 8.01 0.67
CA ALA A 37 -6.85 8.42 2.03
C ALA A 37 -5.36 8.73 2.17
N SER A 38 -5.00 9.90 2.71
CA SER A 38 -3.65 10.27 3.13
C SER A 38 -3.69 11.50 4.04
N ARG A 39 -2.55 11.91 4.62
CA ARG A 39 -2.48 13.07 5.52
C ARG A 39 -2.54 14.42 4.81
N ASN A 40 -2.06 14.51 3.57
CA ASN A 40 -1.94 15.78 2.85
C ASN A 40 -3.16 16.02 1.96
N ALA A 41 -4.02 16.95 2.39
CA ALA A 41 -5.27 17.31 1.70
C ALA A 41 -5.03 17.89 0.30
N GLU A 42 -3.99 18.71 0.12
CA GLU A 42 -3.68 19.33 -1.17
C GLU A 42 -3.28 18.29 -2.23
N LYS A 43 -2.37 17.36 -1.84
CA LYS A 43 -1.96 16.26 -2.73
C LYS A 43 -3.12 15.31 -3.04
N LEU A 44 -4.02 15.07 -2.09
CA LEU A 44 -5.25 14.32 -2.33
C LEU A 44 -6.15 15.01 -3.35
N ALA A 45 -6.36 16.33 -3.18
CA ALA A 45 -7.18 17.11 -4.11
C ALA A 45 -6.57 17.14 -5.52
N GLN A 46 -5.23 17.21 -5.63
CA GLN A 46 -4.53 17.11 -6.91
C GLN A 46 -4.74 15.74 -7.56
N ALA A 47 -4.52 14.65 -6.79
CA ALA A 47 -4.72 13.29 -7.27
C ALA A 47 -6.19 13.04 -7.70
N ALA A 48 -7.16 13.55 -6.94
CA ALA A 48 -8.58 13.42 -7.28
C ALA A 48 -8.92 14.10 -8.60
N ARG A 49 -8.39 15.31 -8.87
CA ARG A 49 -8.58 15.99 -10.15
C ARG A 49 -7.97 15.22 -11.31
N GLU A 50 -6.76 14.71 -11.13
CA GLU A 50 -6.08 13.91 -12.14
C GLU A 50 -6.87 12.65 -12.53
N LEU A 51 -7.53 12.03 -11.57
CA LEU A 51 -8.30 10.79 -11.74
C LEU A 51 -9.75 11.00 -12.23
N GLY A 52 -10.10 12.22 -12.63
CA GLY A 52 -11.46 12.53 -13.10
C GLY A 52 -12.53 12.57 -12.01
N GLY A 53 -12.11 12.64 -10.74
CA GLY A 53 -12.96 12.71 -9.56
C GLY A 53 -12.80 11.49 -8.65
N ALA A 54 -12.38 11.74 -7.41
CA ALA A 54 -12.30 10.72 -6.36
C ALA A 54 -12.74 11.37 -5.04
N ARG A 55 -13.35 10.60 -4.14
CA ARG A 55 -13.57 11.06 -2.77
C ARG A 55 -12.24 11.07 -2.02
N THR A 56 -11.97 12.14 -1.31
CA THR A 56 -10.70 12.33 -0.59
C THR A 56 -10.92 12.36 0.91
N HIS A 57 -10.02 11.72 1.65
CA HIS A 57 -10.05 11.63 3.11
C HIS A 57 -8.68 12.06 3.65
N ALA A 58 -8.60 13.29 4.15
CA ALA A 58 -7.40 13.78 4.85
C ALA A 58 -7.38 13.18 6.25
N VAL A 59 -6.59 12.13 6.46
CA VAL A 59 -6.60 11.31 7.68
C VAL A 59 -5.20 10.79 8.01
N ASP A 60 -4.90 10.77 9.31
CA ASP A 60 -3.76 10.03 9.85
C ASP A 60 -4.24 8.67 10.39
N LEU A 61 -3.80 7.58 9.78
CA LEU A 61 -4.18 6.23 10.19
C LEU A 61 -3.62 5.79 11.55
N ARG A 62 -2.73 6.59 12.14
CA ARG A 62 -2.25 6.40 13.53
C ARG A 62 -3.26 6.88 14.56
N ASP A 63 -4.15 7.77 14.16
CA ASP A 63 -5.23 8.27 15.00
C ASP A 63 -6.45 7.34 14.90
N ALA A 64 -6.76 6.67 15.98
CA ALA A 64 -7.83 5.68 16.03
C ALA A 64 -9.22 6.28 15.73
N ALA A 65 -9.48 7.53 16.13
CA ALA A 65 -10.77 8.20 15.87
C ALA A 65 -10.91 8.54 14.38
N GLN A 66 -9.85 9.09 13.76
CA GLN A 66 -9.82 9.38 12.33
C GLN A 66 -9.94 8.10 11.50
N LEU A 67 -9.26 7.01 11.90
CA LEU A 67 -9.33 5.71 11.23
C LEU A 67 -10.75 5.13 11.28
N LYS A 68 -11.42 5.16 12.43
CA LYS A 68 -12.82 4.72 12.56
C LYS A 68 -13.76 5.56 11.71
N LYS A 69 -13.55 6.88 11.69
CA LYS A 69 -14.32 7.77 10.81
C LYS A 69 -14.11 7.43 9.35
N LEU A 70 -12.87 7.20 8.92
CA LEU A 70 -12.55 6.77 7.56
C LEU A 70 -13.31 5.48 7.19
N ALA A 71 -13.30 4.48 8.06
CA ALA A 71 -14.00 3.23 7.82
C ALA A 71 -15.51 3.44 7.69
N ALA A 72 -16.12 4.29 8.51
CA ALA A 72 -17.54 4.65 8.41
C ALA A 72 -17.86 5.40 7.11
N ASP A 73 -17.02 6.38 6.72
CA ASP A 73 -17.18 7.14 5.47
C ASP A 73 -16.98 6.26 4.21
N CYS A 74 -16.31 5.12 4.35
CA CYS A 74 -16.00 4.14 3.31
C CYS A 74 -16.77 2.81 3.46
N ALA A 75 -17.93 2.80 4.12
CA ALA A 75 -18.71 1.58 4.32
C ALA A 75 -19.23 0.94 3.02
N ASP A 76 -19.18 1.66 1.91
CA ASP A 76 -19.62 1.21 0.58
C ASP A 76 -18.50 0.60 -0.27
N VAL A 77 -17.27 0.45 0.25
CA VAL A 77 -16.16 -0.08 -0.54
C VAL A 77 -16.26 -1.58 -0.77
N ASP A 78 -15.94 -2.00 -1.98
CA ASP A 78 -15.80 -3.40 -2.39
C ASP A 78 -14.35 -3.87 -2.24
N ILE A 79 -13.39 -2.94 -2.34
CA ILE A 79 -11.96 -3.24 -2.36
C ILE A 79 -11.22 -2.30 -1.42
N LEU A 80 -10.40 -2.86 -0.53
CA LEU A 80 -9.45 -2.13 0.30
C LEU A 80 -8.02 -2.37 -0.19
N VAL A 81 -7.31 -1.29 -0.53
CA VAL A 81 -5.86 -1.32 -0.80
C VAL A 81 -5.11 -0.69 0.37
N ASN A 82 -4.53 -1.51 1.22
CA ASN A 82 -3.62 -1.09 2.26
C ASN A 82 -2.23 -0.83 1.66
N ASN A 83 -1.86 0.44 1.52
CA ASN A 83 -0.58 0.84 0.93
C ASN A 83 0.15 1.90 1.78
N ALA A 84 -0.55 2.65 2.64
CA ALA A 84 0.07 3.69 3.45
C ALA A 84 1.22 3.14 4.31
N GLY A 85 2.39 3.74 4.21
CA GLY A 85 3.55 3.34 4.99
C GLY A 85 4.69 4.35 4.86
N ASP A 86 5.39 4.55 5.96
CA ASP A 86 6.54 5.45 6.05
C ASP A 86 7.49 4.90 7.12
N ILE A 87 8.31 3.92 6.74
CA ILE A 87 9.26 3.29 7.67
C ILE A 87 10.67 3.78 7.34
N PRO A 88 11.40 4.31 8.33
CA PRO A 88 12.77 4.79 8.13
C PRO A 88 13.73 3.60 7.86
N GLY A 89 14.77 3.86 7.09
CA GLY A 89 15.96 2.99 7.06
C GLY A 89 16.79 3.18 8.33
N GLY A 90 17.56 2.15 8.67
CA GLY A 90 18.48 2.16 9.80
C GLY A 90 18.65 0.78 10.41
N THR A 91 19.79 0.62 11.12
CA THR A 91 20.08 -0.56 11.93
C THR A 91 19.29 -0.53 13.25
N LEU A 92 19.38 -1.58 14.05
CA LEU A 92 18.70 -1.65 15.35
C LEU A 92 19.13 -0.50 16.28
N GLU A 93 20.42 -0.18 16.29
CA GLU A 93 21.00 0.84 17.14
C GLU A 93 20.71 2.27 16.65
N ALA A 94 20.51 2.45 15.34
CA ALA A 94 20.24 3.75 14.74
C ALA A 94 18.78 4.20 14.91
N LEU A 95 17.88 3.28 15.18
CA LEU A 95 16.45 3.54 15.32
C LEU A 95 16.00 3.28 16.77
N ASP A 96 15.68 4.34 17.48
CA ASP A 96 15.11 4.27 18.83
C ASP A 96 13.67 3.70 18.85
N ASP A 97 13.19 3.33 20.04
CA ASP A 97 11.83 2.79 20.27
C ASP A 97 10.74 3.71 19.71
N ALA A 98 10.88 5.03 19.84
CA ALA A 98 9.89 5.98 19.38
C ALA A 98 9.73 5.94 17.84
N LYS A 99 10.84 5.85 17.09
CA LYS A 99 10.82 5.72 15.62
C LYS A 99 10.20 4.40 15.17
N TRP A 100 10.51 3.29 15.88
CA TRP A 100 9.90 1.99 15.62
C TRP A 100 8.39 2.05 15.79
N ARG A 101 7.91 2.52 16.94
CA ARG A 101 6.46 2.63 17.24
C ARG A 101 5.77 3.52 16.24
N HIS A 102 6.31 4.70 15.97
CA HIS A 102 5.73 5.66 15.02
C HIS A 102 5.56 5.07 13.60
N ALA A 103 6.56 4.34 13.14
CA ALA A 103 6.52 3.69 11.82
C ALA A 103 5.49 2.54 11.78
N TRP A 104 5.46 1.72 12.85
CA TRP A 104 4.56 0.58 12.94
C TRP A 104 3.11 0.98 13.17
N GLU A 105 2.86 2.05 13.93
CA GLU A 105 1.50 2.60 14.08
C GLU A 105 0.88 2.93 12.72
N LEU A 106 1.64 3.50 11.81
CA LEU A 106 1.13 3.80 10.47
C LEU A 106 0.98 2.54 9.61
N LYS A 107 2.04 1.76 9.47
CA LYS A 107 2.04 0.68 8.48
C LYS A 107 1.45 -0.61 9.01
N VAL A 108 1.88 -1.07 10.19
CA VAL A 108 1.44 -2.36 10.73
C VAL A 108 0.05 -2.21 11.34
N PHE A 109 -0.09 -1.35 12.34
CA PHE A 109 -1.37 -1.17 13.04
C PHE A 109 -2.40 -0.46 12.16
N GLY A 110 -1.98 0.45 11.27
CA GLY A 110 -2.87 1.06 10.28
C GLY A 110 -3.53 0.02 9.37
N PHE A 111 -2.78 -0.95 8.85
CA PHE A 111 -3.35 -2.05 8.03
C PHE A 111 -4.27 -2.94 8.87
N ILE A 112 -3.82 -3.36 10.06
CA ILE A 112 -4.60 -4.24 10.95
C ILE A 112 -5.92 -3.58 11.35
N ASN A 113 -5.85 -2.35 11.85
CA ASN A 113 -7.01 -1.66 12.40
C ASN A 113 -8.01 -1.26 11.31
N LEU A 114 -7.53 -0.73 10.17
CA LEU A 114 -8.43 -0.38 9.07
C LEU A 114 -9.11 -1.63 8.47
N THR A 115 -8.36 -2.72 8.35
CA THR A 115 -8.93 -4.01 7.94
C THR A 115 -10.02 -4.47 8.90
N ARG A 116 -9.77 -4.39 10.21
CA ARG A 116 -10.74 -4.77 11.25
C ARG A 116 -12.04 -3.94 11.18
N GLU A 117 -11.90 -2.62 11.05
CA GLU A 117 -13.06 -1.72 10.98
C GLU A 117 -13.88 -1.91 9.70
N LEU A 118 -13.22 -2.16 8.55
CA LEU A 118 -13.89 -2.35 7.26
C LEU A 118 -14.39 -3.78 7.02
N TYR A 119 -13.87 -4.78 7.75
CA TYR A 119 -14.21 -6.19 7.54
C TYR A 119 -15.72 -6.46 7.49
N PRO A 120 -16.57 -5.97 8.41
CA PRO A 120 -18.01 -6.24 8.36
C PRO A 120 -18.69 -5.74 7.08
N HIS A 121 -18.17 -4.66 6.49
CA HIS A 121 -18.67 -4.10 5.22
C HIS A 121 -18.19 -4.92 4.03
N LEU A 122 -16.91 -5.29 4.02
CA LEU A 122 -16.31 -6.13 2.98
C LEU A 122 -16.93 -7.53 2.96
N GLU A 123 -17.23 -8.12 4.12
CA GLU A 123 -17.89 -9.42 4.21
C GLU A 123 -19.26 -9.43 3.54
N LYS A 124 -20.09 -8.42 3.81
CA LYS A 124 -21.40 -8.26 3.17
C LYS A 124 -21.31 -8.14 1.65
N ARG A 125 -20.21 -7.59 1.14
CA ARG A 125 -19.97 -7.33 -0.28
C ARG A 125 -19.16 -8.43 -0.98
N LYS A 126 -18.68 -9.43 -0.22
CA LYS A 126 -17.73 -10.43 -0.74
C LYS A 126 -16.50 -9.75 -1.35
N GLY A 127 -15.96 -8.80 -0.59
CA GLY A 127 -14.94 -7.85 -1.04
C GLY A 127 -13.53 -8.43 -1.09
N VAL A 128 -12.58 -7.55 -1.44
CA VAL A 128 -11.17 -7.92 -1.56
C VAL A 128 -10.30 -6.95 -0.76
N ILE A 129 -9.29 -7.49 -0.08
CA ILE A 129 -8.24 -6.73 0.58
C ILE A 129 -6.92 -7.01 -0.14
N VAL A 130 -6.24 -5.96 -0.59
CA VAL A 130 -4.89 -6.06 -1.18
C VAL A 130 -3.91 -5.31 -0.31
N ASN A 131 -2.90 -6.00 0.21
CA ASN A 131 -1.84 -5.43 1.05
C ASN A 131 -0.57 -5.18 0.23
N VAL A 132 -0.16 -3.92 0.08
CA VAL A 132 1.10 -3.53 -0.56
C VAL A 132 2.20 -3.53 0.52
N ILE A 133 3.02 -4.55 0.53
CA ILE A 133 3.92 -4.86 1.65
C ILE A 133 5.35 -4.39 1.34
N GLY A 134 6.12 -5.17 0.62
CA GLY A 134 7.49 -4.87 0.21
C GLY A 134 8.43 -6.07 0.28
N MET A 135 9.37 -6.17 -0.66
CA MET A 135 10.27 -7.31 -0.86
C MET A 135 11.19 -7.59 0.34
N ALA A 136 11.46 -6.58 1.18
CA ALA A 136 12.24 -6.79 2.41
C ALA A 136 11.60 -7.78 3.41
N ALA A 137 10.38 -8.25 3.17
CA ALA A 137 9.78 -9.37 3.92
C ALA A 137 10.49 -10.70 3.68
N GLU A 138 11.01 -10.90 2.47
CA GLU A 138 11.63 -12.17 2.03
C GLU A 138 13.11 -12.25 2.38
N HIS A 139 13.75 -11.09 2.50
CA HIS A 139 15.19 -10.99 2.79
C HIS A 139 15.39 -10.10 4.01
N GLY A 140 16.00 -10.65 5.06
CA GLY A 140 16.39 -9.86 6.21
C GLY A 140 17.42 -8.79 5.80
N THR A 141 17.05 -7.52 5.90
CA THR A 141 17.90 -6.37 5.56
C THR A 141 18.26 -5.64 6.83
N PHE A 142 19.52 -5.71 7.25
CA PHE A 142 19.98 -5.15 8.53
C PHE A 142 19.81 -3.64 8.58
N GLU A 143 20.11 -2.92 7.49
CA GLU A 143 19.97 -1.47 7.36
C GLU A 143 18.51 -1.02 7.16
N TYR A 144 17.58 -1.95 7.16
CA TYR A 144 16.13 -1.70 7.08
C TYR A 144 15.34 -2.63 8.00
N ILE A 145 15.94 -3.04 9.12
CA ILE A 145 15.40 -4.06 10.03
C ILE A 145 13.97 -3.76 10.50
N CYS A 146 13.66 -2.50 10.82
CA CYS A 146 12.31 -2.08 11.21
C CYS A 146 11.27 -2.39 10.11
N GLY A 147 11.60 -2.10 8.86
CA GLY A 147 10.73 -2.35 7.72
C GLY A 147 10.67 -3.80 7.30
N ALA A 148 11.78 -4.51 7.33
CA ALA A 148 11.83 -5.93 7.02
C ALA A 148 10.94 -6.74 7.97
N THR A 149 11.06 -6.49 9.27
CA THR A 149 10.23 -7.14 10.30
C THR A 149 8.74 -6.79 10.15
N ALA A 150 8.43 -5.51 9.89
CA ALA A 150 7.04 -5.08 9.63
C ALA A 150 6.46 -5.79 8.40
N ASN A 151 7.22 -5.87 7.31
CA ASN A 151 6.79 -6.50 6.08
C ASN A 151 6.58 -8.01 6.26
N ALA A 152 7.48 -8.72 6.95
CA ALA A 152 7.32 -10.13 7.25
C ALA A 152 6.06 -10.40 8.10
N GLY A 153 5.80 -9.56 9.12
CA GLY A 153 4.58 -9.62 9.91
C GLY A 153 3.33 -9.43 9.07
N LEU A 154 3.31 -8.43 8.18
CA LEU A 154 2.17 -8.16 7.28
C LEU A 154 1.98 -9.25 6.22
N ALA A 155 3.06 -9.89 5.75
CA ALA A 155 2.97 -11.05 4.86
C ALA A 155 2.25 -12.22 5.55
N ASN A 156 2.64 -12.53 6.79
CA ASN A 156 1.96 -13.56 7.56
C ASN A 156 0.52 -13.20 7.91
N PHE A 157 0.26 -11.94 8.28
CA PHE A 157 -1.09 -11.41 8.50
C PHE A 157 -1.98 -11.61 7.27
N THR A 158 -1.47 -11.29 6.07
CA THR A 158 -2.17 -11.49 4.79
C THR A 158 -2.53 -12.96 4.56
N LYS A 159 -1.57 -13.87 4.79
CA LYS A 159 -1.76 -15.31 4.63
C LYS A 159 -2.81 -15.85 5.61
N ALA A 160 -2.75 -15.40 6.88
CA ALA A 160 -3.68 -15.82 7.92
C ALA A 160 -5.12 -15.36 7.63
N LEU A 161 -5.30 -14.08 7.29
CA LEU A 161 -6.61 -13.54 6.96
C LEU A 161 -7.19 -14.18 5.69
N GLY A 162 -6.36 -14.37 4.65
CA GLY A 162 -6.81 -14.97 3.40
C GLY A 162 -7.32 -16.40 3.55
N ARG A 163 -6.78 -17.16 4.52
CA ARG A 163 -7.31 -18.47 4.90
C ARG A 163 -8.58 -18.36 5.73
N GLY A 164 -8.58 -17.51 6.74
CA GLY A 164 -9.72 -17.37 7.68
C GLY A 164 -10.94 -16.74 7.03
N TYR A 165 -10.77 -15.74 6.17
CA TYR A 165 -11.87 -14.99 5.57
C TYR A 165 -12.43 -15.61 4.28
N ALA A 166 -11.72 -16.58 3.69
CA ALA A 166 -12.19 -17.26 2.48
C ALA A 166 -13.58 -17.89 2.63
N GLN A 167 -13.86 -18.51 3.78
CA GLN A 167 -15.17 -19.08 4.09
C GLN A 167 -16.30 -18.05 4.16
N HIS A 168 -15.96 -16.78 4.39
CA HIS A 168 -16.90 -15.66 4.42
C HIS A 168 -16.99 -14.93 3.06
N GLY A 169 -16.25 -15.42 2.05
CA GLY A 169 -16.22 -14.86 0.70
C GLY A 169 -15.37 -13.61 0.55
N VAL A 170 -14.56 -13.24 1.55
CA VAL A 170 -13.59 -12.14 1.47
C VAL A 170 -12.22 -12.69 1.08
N ARG A 171 -11.64 -12.15 0.02
CA ARG A 171 -10.28 -12.50 -0.41
C ARG A 171 -9.26 -11.53 0.18
N VAL A 172 -8.15 -12.04 0.64
CA VAL A 172 -7.03 -11.21 1.13
C VAL A 172 -5.76 -11.68 0.43
N VAL A 173 -5.14 -10.77 -0.30
CA VAL A 173 -3.91 -11.01 -1.06
C VAL A 173 -2.89 -9.92 -0.78
N GLY A 174 -1.64 -10.16 -1.10
CA GLY A 174 -0.59 -9.16 -0.95
C GLY A 174 0.38 -9.13 -2.12
N VAL A 175 1.15 -8.07 -2.19
CA VAL A 175 2.28 -7.94 -3.11
C VAL A 175 3.52 -7.50 -2.35
N HIS A 176 4.68 -7.98 -2.79
CA HIS A 176 6.01 -7.55 -2.38
C HIS A 176 6.66 -6.75 -3.53
N PRO A 177 6.39 -5.44 -3.65
CA PRO A 177 7.14 -4.63 -4.58
C PRO A 177 8.63 -4.58 -4.19
N PRO A 178 9.54 -4.67 -5.17
CA PRO A 178 10.95 -4.35 -4.96
C PRO A 178 11.15 -2.84 -4.86
N SER A 179 12.37 -2.37 -5.00
CA SER A 179 12.64 -0.94 -5.16
C SER A 179 11.82 -0.41 -6.33
N THR A 180 10.95 0.57 -6.02
CA THR A 180 10.00 1.13 -6.99
C THR A 180 10.31 2.61 -7.17
N ARG A 181 10.36 3.08 -8.41
CA ARG A 181 10.72 4.47 -8.80
C ARG A 181 9.66 5.46 -8.31
N THR A 182 9.77 5.84 -7.06
CA THR A 182 8.93 6.85 -6.39
C THR A 182 9.80 8.01 -5.92
N ASP A 183 9.20 9.18 -5.67
CA ASP A 183 9.93 10.34 -5.10
C ASP A 183 10.76 9.96 -3.88
N ARG A 184 10.25 9.02 -3.05
CA ARG A 184 10.95 8.54 -1.86
C ARG A 184 12.27 7.87 -2.22
N ILE A 185 12.27 6.94 -3.15
CA ILE A 185 13.47 6.23 -3.60
C ILE A 185 14.42 7.18 -4.33
N ILE A 186 13.88 8.02 -5.21
CA ILE A 186 14.69 9.03 -5.92
C ILE A 186 15.41 9.95 -4.93
N ASN A 187 14.71 10.48 -3.92
CA ASN A 187 15.32 11.35 -2.91
C ASN A 187 16.34 10.62 -2.05
N LEU A 188 16.10 9.35 -1.70
CA LEU A 188 17.06 8.51 -1.00
C LEU A 188 18.33 8.32 -1.83
N MET A 189 18.20 7.96 -3.10
CA MET A 189 19.33 7.76 -4.02
C MET A 189 20.09 9.07 -4.28
N LYS A 190 19.42 10.22 -4.38
CA LYS A 190 20.07 11.53 -4.45
C LYS A 190 20.93 11.82 -3.22
N THR A 191 20.40 11.54 -2.03
CA THR A 191 21.17 11.71 -0.77
C THR A 191 22.40 10.82 -0.76
N GLN A 192 22.26 9.56 -1.16
CA GLN A 192 23.37 8.60 -1.23
C GLN A 192 24.39 8.98 -2.31
N ALA A 193 23.94 9.45 -3.48
CA ALA A 193 24.82 9.89 -4.55
C ALA A 193 25.65 11.09 -4.13
N LYS A 194 25.04 12.05 -3.44
CA LYS A 194 25.77 13.20 -2.86
C LYS A 194 26.84 12.76 -1.86
N ALA A 195 26.52 11.82 -0.99
CA ALA A 195 27.47 11.29 -0.01
C ALA A 195 28.62 10.51 -0.67
N LYS A 196 28.31 9.70 -1.70
CA LYS A 196 29.28 8.81 -2.34
C LYS A 196 30.13 9.48 -3.41
N PHE A 197 29.51 10.36 -4.22
CA PHE A 197 30.13 10.96 -5.40
C PHE A 197 30.32 12.48 -5.30
N GLY A 198 29.78 13.12 -4.24
CA GLY A 198 29.74 14.58 -4.12
C GLY A 198 28.69 15.27 -5.01
N ASP A 199 27.94 14.49 -5.81
CA ASP A 199 26.99 14.98 -6.81
C ASP A 199 25.68 14.19 -6.76
N GLU A 200 24.59 14.87 -6.42
CA GLU A 200 23.25 14.26 -6.32
C GLU A 200 22.64 13.92 -7.69
N SER A 201 23.10 14.55 -8.79
CA SER A 201 22.58 14.27 -10.13
C SER A 201 22.90 12.85 -10.62
N ARG A 202 23.92 12.23 -10.01
CA ARG A 202 24.35 10.85 -10.31
C ARG A 202 23.52 9.77 -9.59
N TYR A 203 22.35 10.11 -9.05
CA TYR A 203 21.49 9.16 -8.33
C TYR A 203 21.05 7.96 -9.16
N GLU A 204 20.91 8.12 -10.49
CA GLU A 204 20.54 7.01 -11.39
C GLU A 204 21.56 5.87 -11.37
N GLU A 205 22.85 6.15 -11.12
CA GLU A 205 23.90 5.13 -11.00
C GLU A 205 23.70 4.23 -9.76
N LEU A 206 22.89 4.68 -8.80
CA LEU A 206 22.56 3.95 -7.56
C LEU A 206 21.16 3.29 -7.61
N MET A 207 20.35 3.63 -8.61
CA MET A 207 18.96 3.15 -8.68
C MET A 207 18.87 1.62 -8.85
N GLY A 208 19.86 0.99 -9.48
CA GLY A 208 19.85 -0.44 -9.71
C GLY A 208 18.63 -0.90 -10.52
N ASN A 209 18.16 -2.12 -10.23
CA ASN A 209 16.96 -2.66 -10.86
C ASN A 209 15.71 -2.19 -10.09
N VAL A 210 15.05 -1.16 -10.61
CA VAL A 210 13.80 -0.62 -10.05
C VAL A 210 12.65 -0.83 -11.02
N ILE A 211 11.45 -1.05 -10.48
CA ILE A 211 10.23 -1.11 -11.29
C ILE A 211 9.47 0.22 -11.22
N GLU A 212 8.62 0.47 -12.21
CA GLU A 212 7.75 1.65 -12.21
C GLU A 212 6.53 1.44 -11.32
N PRO A 213 6.03 2.49 -10.63
CA PRO A 213 4.82 2.40 -9.79
C PRO A 213 3.60 1.84 -10.53
N ALA A 214 3.49 2.09 -11.85
CA ALA A 214 2.40 1.58 -12.67
C ALA A 214 2.34 0.06 -12.68
N GLN A 215 3.50 -0.63 -12.77
CA GLN A 215 3.57 -2.08 -12.76
C GLN A 215 3.03 -2.69 -11.46
N VAL A 216 3.26 -2.00 -10.32
CA VAL A 216 2.66 -2.39 -9.04
C VAL A 216 1.15 -2.14 -9.07
N GLY A 217 0.72 -0.98 -9.58
CA GLY A 217 -0.69 -0.61 -9.70
C GLY A 217 -1.49 -1.62 -10.51
N ASP A 218 -0.97 -1.99 -11.68
CA ASP A 218 -1.61 -2.98 -12.57
C ASP A 218 -1.74 -4.35 -11.90
N THR A 219 -0.69 -4.80 -11.19
CA THR A 219 -0.74 -6.06 -10.46
C THR A 219 -1.76 -6.03 -9.32
N VAL A 220 -1.81 -4.94 -8.54
CA VAL A 220 -2.80 -4.75 -7.47
C VAL A 220 -4.22 -4.75 -8.02
N CYS A 221 -4.45 -4.08 -9.14
CA CYS A 221 -5.72 -4.04 -9.84
C CYS A 221 -6.14 -5.43 -10.32
N PHE A 222 -5.23 -6.19 -10.96
CA PHE A 222 -5.46 -7.58 -11.36
C PHE A 222 -5.82 -8.47 -10.16
N LEU A 223 -5.07 -8.39 -9.05
CA LEU A 223 -5.31 -9.20 -7.85
C LEU A 223 -6.67 -8.90 -7.21
N ALA A 224 -7.13 -7.65 -7.30
CA ALA A 224 -8.46 -7.27 -6.81
C ALA A 224 -9.60 -7.77 -7.71
N SER A 225 -9.31 -8.10 -8.97
CA SER A 225 -10.28 -8.46 -9.98
C SER A 225 -10.92 -9.84 -9.79
N SER A 226 -12.01 -10.08 -10.50
CA SER A 226 -12.65 -11.39 -10.57
C SER A 226 -11.76 -12.45 -11.24
N ARG A 227 -10.79 -12.03 -12.07
CA ARG A 227 -9.84 -12.93 -12.74
C ARG A 227 -8.87 -13.59 -11.78
N ALA A 228 -8.59 -12.95 -10.65
CA ALA A 228 -7.79 -13.50 -9.56
C ALA A 228 -8.65 -14.20 -8.47
N GLY A 229 -9.88 -14.57 -8.78
CA GLY A 229 -10.88 -15.06 -7.82
C GLY A 229 -10.46 -16.28 -7.00
N GLN A 230 -9.53 -17.10 -7.48
CA GLN A 230 -8.99 -18.27 -6.77
C GLN A 230 -7.80 -17.92 -5.84
N LEU A 231 -7.30 -16.67 -5.90
CA LEU A 231 -6.16 -16.26 -5.08
C LEU A 231 -6.64 -15.63 -3.77
N SER A 232 -6.35 -16.30 -2.65
CA SER A 232 -6.50 -15.77 -1.29
C SER A 232 -5.44 -16.35 -0.37
N GLY A 233 -4.94 -15.58 0.57
CA GLY A 233 -3.86 -16.01 1.47
C GLY A 233 -2.50 -16.13 0.78
N VAL A 234 -2.29 -15.44 -0.34
CA VAL A 234 -1.02 -15.41 -1.09
C VAL A 234 -0.42 -14.02 -1.09
N VAL A 235 0.90 -13.96 -1.15
CA VAL A 235 1.65 -12.72 -1.37
C VAL A 235 2.57 -12.96 -2.56
N LEU A 236 2.48 -12.08 -3.58
CA LEU A 236 3.25 -12.21 -4.81
C LEU A 236 4.51 -11.32 -4.75
N ASN A 237 5.66 -11.89 -5.08
CA ASN A 237 6.89 -11.16 -5.30
C ASN A 237 6.86 -10.53 -6.69
N LEU A 238 7.15 -9.23 -6.79
CA LEU A 238 7.22 -8.51 -8.06
C LEU A 238 8.69 -8.24 -8.40
N GLY A 239 9.09 -8.49 -9.65
CA GLY A 239 10.40 -8.12 -10.15
C GLY A 239 11.55 -8.85 -9.44
N SER A 240 11.49 -10.16 -9.40
CA SER A 240 12.60 -11.02 -8.95
C SER A 240 13.74 -11.09 -9.96
#